data_348f47a07ede7489b8e45404b7d5a49c
#
_entry.id   348f47a07ede7489b8e45404b7d5a49c
#
_cell.length_a   1.000
_cell.length_b   1.000
_cell.length_c   1.000
_cell.angle_alpha   90.00
_cell.angle_beta   90.00
_cell.angle_gamma   90.00
#
_symmetry.space_group_name_H-M   'P 1'
#
loop_
_entity.id
_entity.type
_entity.pdbx_description
1 polymer ?
#
loop_
_entity_poly.entity_id
_entity_poly.type
_entity_poly.pdbx_seq_one_letter_code
_entity_poly.pdbx_strand_id
1 'polypeptide(L)'
;RLRSRGLGDVYKRQTLEFPSTIEYAQRFRENHPDAIFQIAKNDEQNFYDVCEDIGPPARMMRWCCSMFKTGPITRVINSLYRSQQILTFYGIRKSESVSRSKYNRIEDSADAVKIQQQTVASPIFFWKDIDIWLYMIAESVDFNDAYRLGYDRVGCWCCPNNNQRAQFLSRIYMPEQSKKWRNFLLDFAKRIGKPDPDVYVDTGKWKARQGGNGLASAGDVKIKFTNCTAEDHAKIYRLVRPFDEELTGLFVPFGRVAPELGKKLLHEVIVLDHKTNIPILSLQPFNQDGYEYAVKVRTMNVADHDDLQRMVGYQIRKFNACRKCLKCESLCRAGAITINNYGYYIDPQKCVHCKACMTAKYLDGGCMMDKYLRTK
;
A
#
# COMPACT_ATOMS: atom_id res chain seq x y z
N ARG A 1 27.77 -2.93 -25.55
CA ARG A 1 27.65 -4.24 -24.89
C ARG A 1 26.87 -4.04 -23.60
N LEU A 2 25.54 -4.18 -23.66
CA LEU A 2 24.69 -4.33 -22.48
C LEU A 2 25.04 -5.68 -21.87
N ARG A 3 25.77 -5.66 -20.75
CA ARG A 3 25.88 -6.85 -19.92
C ARG A 3 24.54 -7.03 -19.22
N SER A 4 23.77 -8.06 -19.60
CA SER A 4 22.65 -8.56 -18.81
C SER A 4 23.17 -9.05 -17.47
N ARG A 5 23.18 -8.22 -16.45
CA ARG A 5 23.39 -8.66 -15.07
C ARG A 5 22.03 -9.06 -14.54
N GLY A 6 21.80 -10.36 -14.51
CA GLY A 6 20.82 -11.01 -13.69
C GLY A 6 19.37 -10.78 -14.11
N LEU A 7 18.77 -11.76 -14.79
CA LEU A 7 17.33 -11.98 -14.69
C LEU A 7 17.01 -12.29 -13.23
N GLY A 8 16.62 -11.24 -12.48
CA GLY A 8 16.14 -11.42 -11.12
C GLY A 8 14.63 -11.60 -11.16
N ASP A 9 14.13 -12.77 -10.81
CA ASP A 9 12.71 -12.90 -10.48
C ASP A 9 12.53 -12.61 -9.00
N VAL A 10 11.66 -11.63 -8.67
CA VAL A 10 11.33 -11.30 -7.29
C VAL A 10 10.12 -12.14 -6.91
N TYR A 11 10.40 -13.29 -6.31
CA TYR A 11 9.39 -14.20 -5.81
C TYR A 11 8.79 -13.71 -4.50
N LYS A 12 7.47 -13.76 -4.43
CA LYS A 12 6.68 -13.35 -3.29
C LYS A 12 6.36 -14.56 -2.41
N ARG A 13 6.89 -14.64 -1.20
CA ARG A 13 6.50 -15.65 -0.23
C ARG A 13 5.43 -15.11 0.71
N GLN A 14 4.17 -15.49 0.46
CA GLN A 14 3.06 -15.27 1.37
C GLN A 14 2.28 -16.55 1.58
N THR A 15 1.69 -16.65 2.76
CA THR A 15 0.78 -17.74 3.15
C THR A 15 -0.51 -17.82 2.30
N LEU A 16 -0.66 -16.94 1.32
CA LEU A 16 -1.84 -16.83 0.45
C LEU A 16 -1.63 -17.36 -0.97
N GLU A 17 -0.43 -17.83 -1.29
CA GLU A 17 -0.12 -18.41 -2.58
C GLU A 17 -0.53 -19.87 -2.63
N PHE A 18 -0.78 -20.36 -3.83
CA PHE A 18 -0.98 -21.79 -4.01
C PHE A 18 0.30 -22.55 -3.64
N PRO A 19 0.20 -23.70 -2.96
CA PRO A 19 1.36 -24.55 -2.71
C PRO A 19 2.17 -24.82 -3.97
N SER A 20 1.49 -25.15 -5.08
CA SER A 20 2.09 -25.37 -6.39
C SER A 20 2.86 -24.16 -6.94
N THR A 21 2.56 -22.94 -6.49
CA THR A 21 3.32 -21.75 -6.88
C THR A 21 4.69 -21.74 -6.18
N ILE A 22 4.74 -22.19 -4.93
CA ILE A 22 5.99 -22.30 -4.17
C ILE A 22 6.88 -23.38 -4.79
N GLU A 23 6.30 -24.53 -5.07
CA GLU A 23 6.98 -25.65 -5.72
C GLU A 23 7.51 -25.28 -7.13
N TYR A 24 6.67 -24.61 -7.93
CA TYR A 24 7.08 -24.12 -9.24
C TYR A 24 8.24 -23.12 -9.17
N ALA A 25 8.19 -22.17 -8.23
CA ALA A 25 9.26 -21.20 -8.08
C ALA A 25 10.58 -21.87 -7.64
N GLN A 26 10.51 -22.94 -6.84
CA GLN A 26 11.67 -23.72 -6.46
C GLN A 26 12.24 -24.47 -7.68
N ARG A 27 11.41 -25.19 -8.43
CA ARG A 27 11.83 -25.88 -9.67
C ARG A 27 12.43 -24.90 -10.67
N PHE A 28 11.81 -23.74 -10.85
CA PHE A 28 12.31 -22.72 -11.75
C PHE A 28 13.70 -22.23 -11.35
N ARG A 29 13.92 -22.00 -10.05
CA ARG A 29 15.23 -21.62 -9.51
C ARG A 29 16.30 -22.69 -9.74
N GLU A 30 15.95 -23.95 -9.51
CA GLU A 30 16.85 -25.08 -9.70
C GLU A 30 17.23 -25.26 -11.20
N ASN A 31 16.27 -25.04 -12.11
CA ASN A 31 16.49 -25.16 -13.55
C ASN A 31 17.19 -23.92 -14.17
N HIS A 32 17.32 -22.81 -13.43
CA HIS A 32 17.94 -21.58 -13.92
C HIS A 32 19.00 -21.07 -12.92
N PRO A 33 20.10 -21.80 -12.71
CA PRO A 33 21.13 -21.47 -11.71
C PRO A 33 21.83 -20.13 -12.00
N ASP A 34 21.85 -19.69 -13.26
CA ASP A 34 22.45 -18.41 -13.67
C ASP A 34 21.56 -17.19 -13.38
N ALA A 35 20.28 -17.41 -13.02
CA ALA A 35 19.36 -16.35 -12.67
C ALA A 35 19.46 -15.98 -11.19
N ILE A 36 19.46 -14.67 -10.89
CA ILE A 36 19.46 -14.17 -9.51
C ILE A 36 18.03 -14.11 -9.02
N PHE A 37 17.68 -14.97 -8.06
CA PHE A 37 16.38 -14.96 -7.41
C PHE A 37 16.40 -14.13 -6.13
N GLN A 38 15.42 -13.23 -6.01
CA GLN A 38 15.19 -12.45 -4.80
C GLN A 38 13.81 -12.77 -4.22
N ILE A 39 13.76 -13.01 -2.92
CA ILE A 39 12.49 -13.24 -2.21
C ILE A 39 12.06 -11.93 -1.57
N ALA A 40 10.91 -11.39 -2.00
CA ALA A 40 10.31 -10.21 -1.41
C ALA A 40 9.12 -10.61 -0.54
N LYS A 41 9.24 -10.41 0.77
CA LYS A 41 8.17 -10.68 1.74
C LYS A 41 8.02 -9.54 2.73
N ASN A 42 6.85 -9.44 3.35
CA ASN A 42 6.61 -8.58 4.49
C ASN A 42 6.60 -9.46 5.75
N ASP A 43 7.66 -9.42 6.51
CA ASP A 43 7.80 -10.20 7.75
C ASP A 43 7.19 -9.47 8.97
N GLU A 44 6.83 -8.20 8.79
CA GLU A 44 6.36 -7.34 9.87
C GLU A 44 4.84 -7.42 10.09
N GLN A 45 4.09 -7.94 9.12
CA GLN A 45 2.63 -7.94 9.16
C GLN A 45 2.07 -9.32 8.82
N ASN A 46 1.12 -9.78 9.63
CA ASN A 46 0.35 -10.99 9.32
C ASN A 46 -0.91 -10.61 8.53
N PHE A 47 -1.24 -11.40 7.52
CA PHE A 47 -2.41 -11.12 6.68
C PHE A 47 -3.74 -11.14 7.46
N TYR A 48 -3.92 -12.09 8.37
CA TYR A 48 -5.16 -12.20 9.14
C TYR A 48 -5.29 -11.08 10.16
N ASP A 49 -4.19 -10.67 10.82
CA ASP A 49 -4.19 -9.56 11.79
C ASP A 49 -4.59 -8.26 11.09
N VAL A 50 -4.05 -8.03 9.90
CA VAL A 50 -4.46 -6.87 9.09
C VAL A 50 -5.91 -6.98 8.62
N CYS A 51 -6.42 -8.20 8.32
CA CYS A 51 -7.84 -8.39 8.03
C CYS A 51 -8.74 -8.10 9.21
N GLU A 52 -8.30 -8.37 10.44
CA GLU A 52 -9.06 -8.02 11.66
C GLU A 52 -9.23 -6.51 11.80
N ASP A 53 -8.17 -5.75 11.54
CA ASP A 53 -8.15 -4.30 11.69
C ASP A 53 -8.90 -3.57 10.55
N ILE A 54 -8.60 -3.88 9.30
CA ILE A 54 -9.14 -3.14 8.14
C ILE A 54 -10.16 -3.94 7.31
N GLY A 55 -10.48 -5.15 7.74
CA GLY A 55 -11.38 -6.07 7.06
C GLY A 55 -10.73 -6.80 5.87
N PRO A 56 -11.34 -7.89 5.39
CA PRO A 56 -10.83 -8.67 4.29
C PRO A 56 -10.66 -7.82 3.03
N PRO A 57 -9.64 -8.09 2.19
CA PRO A 57 -9.48 -7.38 0.93
C PRO A 57 -10.69 -7.57 0.03
N ALA A 58 -11.03 -6.54 -0.73
CA ALA A 58 -12.12 -6.56 -1.69
C ALA A 58 -11.63 -6.09 -3.08
N ARG A 59 -12.47 -6.21 -4.12
CA ARG A 59 -12.07 -5.87 -5.50
C ARG A 59 -11.51 -4.46 -5.63
N MET A 60 -12.11 -3.49 -4.93
CA MET A 60 -11.67 -2.09 -4.92
C MET A 60 -10.75 -1.75 -3.74
N MET A 61 -10.58 -2.66 -2.78
CA MET A 61 -9.82 -2.46 -1.55
C MET A 61 -8.70 -3.49 -1.44
N ARG A 62 -7.76 -3.43 -2.38
CA ARG A 62 -6.65 -4.39 -2.50
C ARG A 62 -5.42 -3.96 -1.71
N TRP A 63 -5.61 -3.61 -0.44
CA TRP A 63 -4.52 -3.26 0.46
C TRP A 63 -3.45 -4.37 0.55
N CYS A 64 -3.88 -5.65 0.47
CA CYS A 64 -2.99 -6.81 0.46
C CYS A 64 -1.94 -6.73 -0.66
N CYS A 65 -2.29 -6.21 -1.85
CA CYS A 65 -1.33 -6.05 -2.92
C CYS A 65 -0.24 -5.03 -2.57
N SER A 66 -0.55 -3.96 -1.85
CA SER A 66 0.44 -2.97 -1.43
C SER A 66 1.31 -3.49 -0.30
N MET A 67 0.71 -4.09 0.73
CA MET A 67 1.43 -4.55 1.93
C MET A 67 2.28 -5.78 1.67
N PHE A 68 1.81 -6.67 0.81
CA PHE A 68 2.38 -8.00 0.67
C PHE A 68 2.87 -8.35 -0.74
N LYS A 69 2.78 -7.44 -1.69
CA LYS A 69 3.31 -7.64 -3.04
C LYS A 69 4.18 -6.48 -3.47
N THR A 70 3.59 -5.35 -3.81
CA THR A 70 4.33 -4.25 -4.43
C THR A 70 5.24 -3.52 -3.46
N GLY A 71 4.87 -3.40 -2.18
CA GLY A 71 5.73 -2.80 -1.16
C GLY A 71 7.03 -3.58 -0.95
N PRO A 72 6.96 -4.87 -0.59
CA PRO A 72 8.16 -5.70 -0.44
C PRO A 72 9.03 -5.75 -1.69
N ILE A 73 8.44 -5.89 -2.89
CA ILE A 73 9.21 -5.85 -4.15
C ILE A 73 9.93 -4.51 -4.31
N THR A 74 9.25 -3.39 -4.03
CA THR A 74 9.87 -2.06 -4.10
C THR A 74 11.04 -1.93 -3.12
N ARG A 75 10.91 -2.47 -1.90
CA ARG A 75 12.01 -2.49 -0.93
C ARG A 75 13.23 -3.23 -1.45
N VAL A 76 13.05 -4.43 -1.97
CA VAL A 76 14.14 -5.23 -2.54
C VAL A 76 14.80 -4.47 -3.69
N ILE A 77 14.03 -3.93 -4.61
CA ILE A 77 14.56 -3.17 -5.75
C ILE A 77 15.31 -1.94 -5.28
N ASN A 78 14.75 -1.16 -4.36
CA ASN A 78 15.40 0.04 -3.84
C ASN A 78 16.67 -0.27 -3.03
N SER A 79 16.74 -1.39 -2.33
CA SER A 79 17.93 -1.80 -1.59
C SER A 79 19.07 -2.20 -2.51
N LEU A 80 18.77 -2.87 -3.62
CA LEU A 80 19.77 -3.43 -4.53
C LEU A 80 20.15 -2.47 -5.67
N TYR A 81 19.20 -1.63 -6.14
CA TYR A 81 19.33 -0.93 -7.43
C TYR A 81 18.88 0.55 -7.36
N ARG A 82 18.96 1.19 -6.19
CA ARG A 82 18.41 2.55 -5.93
C ARG A 82 18.78 3.62 -6.98
N SER A 83 19.98 3.56 -7.53
CA SER A 83 20.51 4.56 -8.46
C SER A 83 20.58 4.08 -9.92
N GLN A 84 19.94 2.95 -10.22
CA GLN A 84 20.03 2.33 -11.55
C GLN A 84 18.69 2.43 -12.28
N GLN A 85 18.77 2.62 -13.59
CA GLN A 85 17.63 2.41 -14.48
C GLN A 85 17.38 0.92 -14.61
N ILE A 86 16.14 0.50 -14.38
CA ILE A 86 15.74 -0.91 -14.38
C ILE A 86 14.85 -1.17 -15.59
N LEU A 87 15.25 -2.09 -16.44
CA LEU A 87 14.38 -2.64 -17.46
C LEU A 87 13.69 -3.89 -16.91
N THR A 88 12.36 -3.84 -16.83
CA THR A 88 11.56 -4.95 -16.29
C THR A 88 10.73 -5.58 -17.41
N PHE A 89 10.84 -6.89 -17.54
CA PHE A 89 10.00 -7.67 -18.45
C PHE A 89 8.77 -8.19 -17.73
N TYR A 90 7.58 -7.88 -18.26
CA TYR A 90 6.31 -8.39 -17.75
C TYR A 90 5.60 -9.27 -18.78
N GLY A 91 5.03 -10.36 -18.31
CA GLY A 91 4.10 -11.19 -19.09
C GLY A 91 2.70 -10.57 -19.23
N ILE A 92 2.62 -9.24 -19.39
CA ILE A 92 1.34 -8.54 -19.55
C ILE A 92 0.86 -8.67 -20.99
N ARG A 93 -0.44 -8.99 -21.16
CA ARG A 93 -1.09 -9.08 -22.46
C ARG A 93 -2.27 -8.14 -22.57
N LYS A 94 -2.46 -7.55 -23.75
CA LYS A 94 -3.58 -6.65 -24.07
C LYS A 94 -4.94 -7.31 -23.84
N SER A 95 -5.05 -8.60 -24.11
CA SER A 95 -6.29 -9.39 -24.03
C SER A 95 -6.77 -9.67 -22.60
N GLU A 96 -5.92 -9.48 -21.58
CA GLU A 96 -6.26 -9.87 -20.20
C GLU A 96 -7.31 -9.00 -19.53
N SER A 97 -7.44 -7.73 -19.89
CA SER A 97 -8.46 -6.83 -19.37
C SER A 97 -8.52 -5.49 -20.12
N VAL A 98 -9.68 -4.82 -20.04
CA VAL A 98 -9.86 -3.46 -20.59
C VAL A 98 -8.84 -2.46 -20.04
N SER A 99 -8.43 -2.59 -18.77
CA SER A 99 -7.38 -1.74 -18.20
C SER A 99 -6.04 -2.00 -18.84
N ARG A 100 -5.66 -3.27 -19.06
CA ARG A 100 -4.38 -3.64 -19.68
C ARG A 100 -4.33 -3.35 -21.17
N SER A 101 -5.47 -3.33 -21.86
CA SER A 101 -5.53 -2.99 -23.27
C SER A 101 -5.09 -1.55 -23.59
N LYS A 102 -5.07 -0.69 -22.56
CA LYS A 102 -4.64 0.72 -22.64
C LYS A 102 -3.15 0.93 -22.38
N TYR A 103 -2.40 -0.12 -22.02
CA TYR A 103 -0.97 -0.02 -21.78
C TYR A 103 -0.20 0.00 -23.10
N ASN A 104 1.03 0.47 -23.05
CA ASN A 104 1.96 0.34 -24.15
C ASN A 104 2.80 -0.91 -24.00
N ARG A 105 3.32 -1.43 -25.11
CA ARG A 105 4.22 -2.59 -25.10
C ARG A 105 5.53 -2.28 -24.38
N ILE A 106 6.02 -1.05 -24.54
CA ILE A 106 7.14 -0.49 -23.80
C ILE A 106 6.66 0.81 -23.19
N GLU A 107 6.88 1.01 -21.91
CA GLU A 107 6.37 2.16 -21.17
C GLU A 107 7.36 2.57 -20.08
N ASP A 108 7.68 3.83 -20.02
CA ASP A 108 8.40 4.40 -18.90
C ASP A 108 7.46 4.57 -17.70
N SER A 109 7.94 4.28 -16.53
CA SER A 109 7.21 3.92 -15.30
C SER A 109 6.28 4.97 -14.69
N ALA A 110 5.55 5.75 -15.49
CA ALA A 110 4.74 6.79 -14.90
C ALA A 110 3.49 6.27 -14.16
N ASP A 111 2.57 5.59 -14.82
CA ASP A 111 1.24 5.30 -14.25
C ASP A 111 0.84 3.81 -14.17
N ALA A 112 1.37 2.98 -15.06
CA ALA A 112 1.00 1.57 -15.13
C ALA A 112 1.75 0.70 -14.13
N VAL A 113 2.93 1.13 -13.69
CA VAL A 113 3.84 0.38 -12.84
C VAL A 113 3.89 1.00 -11.46
N LYS A 114 3.60 0.18 -10.45
CA LYS A 114 3.60 0.58 -9.05
C LYS A 114 5.00 0.79 -8.47
N ILE A 115 6.03 0.48 -9.23
CA ILE A 115 7.44 0.60 -8.86
C ILE A 115 8.04 1.67 -9.76
N GLN A 116 8.65 2.67 -9.17
CA GLN A 116 9.23 3.80 -9.88
C GLN A 116 10.63 3.46 -10.40
N GLN A 117 11.13 4.26 -11.35
CA GLN A 117 12.46 4.08 -12.00
C GLN A 117 12.60 2.81 -12.86
N GLN A 118 11.50 2.36 -13.45
CA GLN A 118 11.52 1.21 -14.36
C GLN A 118 11.03 1.61 -15.74
N THR A 119 11.72 1.13 -16.75
CA THR A 119 11.13 0.96 -18.07
C THR A 119 10.55 -0.45 -18.15
N VAL A 120 9.28 -0.55 -18.48
CA VAL A 120 8.56 -1.82 -18.59
C VAL A 120 8.52 -2.24 -20.06
N ALA A 121 8.92 -3.47 -20.32
CA ALA A 121 8.74 -4.13 -21.60
C ALA A 121 7.80 -5.35 -21.44
N SER A 122 6.80 -5.44 -22.29
CA SER A 122 5.84 -6.55 -22.33
C SER A 122 5.99 -7.28 -23.68
N PRO A 123 6.93 -8.24 -23.81
CA PRO A 123 7.25 -8.89 -25.08
C PRO A 123 6.04 -9.56 -25.73
N ILE A 124 5.20 -10.20 -24.92
CA ILE A 124 4.02 -10.96 -25.33
C ILE A 124 2.72 -10.13 -25.29
N PHE A 125 2.83 -8.78 -25.37
CA PHE A 125 1.69 -7.87 -25.18
C PHE A 125 0.51 -8.15 -26.12
N PHE A 126 0.77 -8.56 -27.36
CA PHE A 126 -0.24 -8.85 -28.38
C PHE A 126 -0.69 -10.31 -28.43
N TRP A 127 -0.10 -11.17 -27.61
CA TRP A 127 -0.44 -12.58 -27.57
C TRP A 127 -1.83 -12.81 -26.94
N LYS A 128 -2.53 -13.82 -27.46
CA LYS A 128 -3.78 -14.36 -26.90
C LYS A 128 -3.45 -15.53 -25.95
N ASP A 129 -4.45 -16.00 -25.23
CA ASP A 129 -4.28 -17.18 -24.34
C ASP A 129 -3.80 -18.41 -25.10
N ILE A 130 -4.33 -18.63 -26.31
CA ILE A 130 -3.93 -19.77 -27.12
C ILE A 130 -2.45 -19.69 -27.55
N ASP A 131 -1.95 -18.51 -27.87
CA ASP A 131 -0.56 -18.33 -28.29
C ASP A 131 0.41 -18.72 -27.18
N ILE A 132 0.06 -18.37 -25.92
CA ILE A 132 0.84 -18.77 -24.75
C ILE A 132 0.91 -20.29 -24.62
N TRP A 133 -0.25 -20.96 -24.70
CA TRP A 133 -0.30 -22.40 -24.53
C TRP A 133 0.42 -23.14 -25.67
N LEU A 134 0.25 -22.71 -26.91
CA LEU A 134 0.96 -23.28 -28.05
C LEU A 134 2.48 -23.10 -27.90
N TYR A 135 2.94 -21.92 -27.51
CA TYR A 135 4.36 -21.69 -27.28
C TYR A 135 4.91 -22.55 -26.13
N MET A 136 4.21 -22.60 -24.99
CA MET A 136 4.66 -23.40 -23.84
C MET A 136 4.75 -24.89 -24.17
N ILE A 137 3.81 -25.40 -24.96
CA ILE A 137 3.82 -26.82 -25.42
C ILE A 137 4.94 -27.03 -26.43
N ALA A 138 5.05 -26.16 -27.43
CA ALA A 138 6.05 -26.31 -28.51
C ALA A 138 7.49 -26.24 -27.97
N GLU A 139 7.75 -25.36 -27.02
CA GLU A 139 9.07 -25.16 -26.43
C GLU A 139 9.28 -25.98 -25.14
N SER A 140 8.33 -26.84 -24.78
CA SER A 140 8.38 -27.65 -23.55
C SER A 140 8.67 -26.83 -22.30
N VAL A 141 8.10 -25.61 -22.20
CA VAL A 141 8.29 -24.72 -21.06
C VAL A 141 7.53 -25.24 -19.84
N ASP A 142 8.20 -25.40 -18.72
CA ASP A 142 7.55 -25.77 -17.45
C ASP A 142 6.62 -24.65 -16.97
N PHE A 143 5.52 -25.03 -16.35
CA PHE A 143 4.52 -24.10 -15.82
C PHE A 143 3.91 -24.59 -14.52
N ASN A 144 3.27 -23.68 -13.80
CA ASN A 144 2.67 -23.95 -12.50
C ASN A 144 1.57 -24.99 -12.59
N ASP A 145 1.65 -26.03 -11.75
CA ASP A 145 0.73 -27.17 -11.75
C ASP A 145 -0.73 -26.80 -11.40
N ALA A 146 -0.97 -25.64 -10.80
CA ALA A 146 -2.34 -25.15 -10.58
C ALA A 146 -3.12 -25.01 -11.91
N TYR A 147 -2.46 -24.73 -13.03
CA TYR A 147 -3.11 -24.73 -14.34
C TYR A 147 -3.58 -26.12 -14.77
N ARG A 148 -2.81 -27.17 -14.39
CA ARG A 148 -3.20 -28.59 -14.63
C ARG A 148 -4.43 -28.98 -13.82
N LEU A 149 -4.63 -28.35 -12.66
CA LEU A 149 -5.81 -28.52 -11.81
C LEU A 149 -7.04 -27.75 -12.33
N GLY A 150 -6.92 -27.01 -13.43
CA GLY A 150 -8.02 -26.31 -14.08
C GLY A 150 -8.22 -24.86 -13.65
N TYR A 151 -7.25 -24.25 -12.96
CA TYR A 151 -7.30 -22.82 -12.70
C TYR A 151 -6.97 -22.01 -13.95
N ASP A 152 -7.81 -21.03 -14.27
CA ASP A 152 -7.58 -20.11 -15.39
C ASP A 152 -6.50 -19.07 -15.07
N ARG A 153 -6.30 -18.82 -13.79
CA ARG A 153 -5.36 -17.81 -13.29
C ARG A 153 -4.79 -18.25 -11.96
N VAL A 154 -3.48 -18.22 -11.86
CA VAL A 154 -2.74 -18.51 -10.62
C VAL A 154 -2.31 -17.20 -9.97
N GLY A 155 -2.60 -17.06 -8.68
CA GLY A 155 -2.29 -15.88 -7.87
C GLY A 155 -2.48 -16.21 -6.40
N CYS A 156 -3.15 -15.33 -5.62
CA CYS A 156 -3.55 -15.69 -4.26
C CYS A 156 -4.83 -16.53 -4.32
N TRP A 157 -4.86 -17.68 -3.63
CA TRP A 157 -6.02 -18.59 -3.65
C TRP A 157 -7.30 -17.95 -3.07
N CYS A 158 -7.19 -17.04 -2.10
CA CYS A 158 -8.30 -16.29 -1.50
C CYS A 158 -8.56 -14.92 -2.14
N CYS A 159 -8.02 -14.63 -3.32
CA CYS A 159 -8.14 -13.32 -3.96
C CYS A 159 -9.61 -12.94 -4.23
N PRO A 160 -10.05 -11.71 -3.89
CA PRO A 160 -11.40 -11.26 -4.20
C PRO A 160 -11.69 -11.17 -5.71
N ASN A 161 -10.66 -11.18 -6.55
CA ASN A 161 -10.81 -11.21 -8.02
C ASN A 161 -10.95 -12.62 -8.59
N ASN A 162 -10.82 -13.67 -7.77
CA ASN A 162 -11.07 -15.02 -8.24
C ASN A 162 -12.55 -15.21 -8.60
N ASN A 163 -12.78 -15.91 -9.71
CA ASN A 163 -14.12 -16.30 -10.15
C ASN A 163 -14.68 -17.45 -9.29
N GLN A 164 -15.93 -17.83 -9.52
CA GLN A 164 -16.59 -18.91 -8.76
C GLN A 164 -15.92 -20.25 -8.99
N ARG A 165 -15.45 -20.53 -10.24
CA ARG A 165 -14.75 -21.77 -10.57
C ARG A 165 -13.45 -21.90 -9.75
N ALA A 166 -12.63 -20.84 -9.70
CA ALA A 166 -11.41 -20.84 -8.90
C ALA A 166 -11.68 -21.06 -7.40
N GLN A 167 -12.78 -20.50 -6.86
CA GLN A 167 -13.19 -20.76 -5.49
C GLN A 167 -13.65 -22.20 -5.26
N PHE A 168 -14.39 -22.75 -6.20
CA PHE A 168 -14.80 -24.15 -6.15
C PHE A 168 -13.57 -25.07 -6.16
N LEU A 169 -12.64 -24.88 -7.07
CA LEU A 169 -11.39 -25.65 -7.12
C LEU A 169 -10.58 -25.52 -5.84
N SER A 170 -10.52 -24.31 -5.24
CA SER A 170 -9.83 -24.11 -3.96
C SER A 170 -10.47 -24.90 -2.81
N ARG A 171 -11.78 -25.12 -2.82
CA ARG A 171 -12.45 -25.98 -1.82
C ARG A 171 -12.06 -27.45 -1.97
N ILE A 172 -11.77 -27.88 -3.19
CA ILE A 172 -11.36 -29.27 -3.48
C ILE A 172 -9.87 -29.47 -3.16
N TYR A 173 -9.01 -28.60 -3.69
CA TYR A 173 -7.55 -28.81 -3.62
C TYR A 173 -6.89 -28.19 -2.39
N MET A 174 -7.59 -27.28 -1.68
CA MET A 174 -7.12 -26.62 -0.46
C MET A 174 -8.25 -26.51 0.57
N PRO A 175 -8.83 -27.65 1.01
CA PRO A 175 -10.03 -27.65 1.87
C PRO A 175 -9.81 -26.94 3.20
N GLU A 176 -8.69 -27.16 3.87
CA GLU A 176 -8.38 -26.57 5.18
C GLU A 176 -8.24 -25.05 5.10
N GLN A 177 -7.47 -24.56 4.12
CA GLN A 177 -7.29 -23.13 3.92
C GLN A 177 -8.61 -22.45 3.54
N SER A 178 -9.39 -23.08 2.66
CA SER A 178 -10.70 -22.59 2.23
C SER A 178 -11.69 -22.52 3.38
N LYS A 179 -11.70 -23.54 4.26
CA LYS A 179 -12.55 -23.59 5.47
C LYS A 179 -12.15 -22.50 6.46
N LYS A 180 -10.84 -22.35 6.73
CA LYS A 180 -10.31 -21.28 7.60
C LYS A 180 -10.71 -19.90 7.09
N TRP A 181 -10.56 -19.67 5.78
CA TRP A 181 -10.93 -18.40 5.18
C TRP A 181 -12.43 -18.12 5.23
N ARG A 182 -13.27 -19.14 4.95
CA ARG A 182 -14.71 -19.01 5.04
C ARG A 182 -15.16 -18.67 6.47
N ASN A 183 -14.63 -19.34 7.47
CA ASN A 183 -14.93 -19.06 8.88
C ASN A 183 -14.54 -17.63 9.25
N PHE A 184 -13.35 -17.19 8.87
CA PHE A 184 -12.93 -15.81 9.06
C PHE A 184 -13.92 -14.80 8.42
N LEU A 185 -14.36 -15.06 7.19
CA LEU A 185 -15.33 -14.20 6.50
C LEU A 185 -16.71 -14.19 7.19
N LEU A 186 -17.15 -15.32 7.76
CA LEU A 186 -18.39 -15.40 8.53
C LEU A 186 -18.30 -14.56 9.81
N ASP A 187 -17.22 -14.70 10.56
CA ASP A 187 -17.00 -13.92 11.78
C ASP A 187 -16.90 -12.42 11.47
N PHE A 188 -16.20 -12.07 10.40
CA PHE A 188 -16.19 -10.70 9.91
C PHE A 188 -17.59 -10.20 9.54
N ALA A 189 -18.39 -10.98 8.82
CA ALA A 189 -19.74 -10.59 8.42
C ALA A 189 -20.66 -10.36 9.62
N LYS A 190 -20.58 -11.22 10.65
CA LYS A 190 -21.27 -11.05 11.94
C LYS A 190 -20.84 -9.76 12.62
N ARG A 191 -19.55 -9.52 12.73
CA ARG A 191 -18.97 -8.34 13.39
C ARG A 191 -19.42 -7.02 12.76
N ILE A 192 -19.55 -6.97 11.43
CA ILE A 192 -20.03 -5.77 10.71
C ILE A 192 -21.55 -5.72 10.57
N GLY A 193 -22.30 -6.58 11.28
CA GLY A 193 -23.75 -6.55 11.35
C GLY A 193 -24.47 -6.98 10.08
N LYS A 194 -23.96 -7.96 9.33
CA LYS A 194 -24.69 -8.50 8.18
C LYS A 194 -25.83 -9.41 8.65
N PRO A 195 -27.07 -9.22 8.15
CA PRO A 195 -28.23 -10.00 8.60
C PRO A 195 -28.08 -11.49 8.29
N ASP A 196 -27.54 -11.84 7.12
CA ASP A 196 -27.30 -13.21 6.67
C ASP A 196 -25.83 -13.43 6.37
N PRO A 197 -24.97 -13.72 7.36
CA PRO A 197 -23.53 -13.91 7.18
C PRO A 197 -23.18 -15.00 6.15
N ASP A 198 -23.87 -16.13 6.17
CA ASP A 198 -23.63 -17.22 5.24
C ASP A 198 -23.94 -16.81 3.80
N VAL A 199 -25.10 -16.22 3.55
CA VAL A 199 -25.47 -15.72 2.22
C VAL A 199 -24.48 -14.64 1.76
N TYR A 200 -24.06 -13.74 2.65
CA TYR A 200 -23.07 -12.71 2.33
C TYR A 200 -21.73 -13.29 1.88
N VAL A 201 -21.28 -14.35 2.54
CA VAL A 201 -20.00 -15.01 2.24
C VAL A 201 -20.12 -15.89 1.00
N ASP A 202 -21.10 -16.78 0.93
CA ASP A 202 -21.20 -17.81 -0.11
C ASP A 202 -21.58 -17.23 -1.48
N THR A 203 -22.37 -16.14 -1.52
CA THR A 203 -22.63 -15.38 -2.76
C THR A 203 -21.47 -14.47 -3.16
N GLY A 204 -20.43 -14.34 -2.34
CA GLY A 204 -19.27 -13.51 -2.63
C GLY A 204 -19.51 -12.00 -2.50
N LYS A 205 -20.56 -11.56 -1.81
CA LYS A 205 -20.87 -10.13 -1.58
C LYS A 205 -19.74 -9.41 -0.84
N TRP A 206 -18.97 -10.09 -0.01
CA TRP A 206 -17.77 -9.57 0.66
C TRP A 206 -16.73 -9.00 -0.32
N LYS A 207 -16.64 -9.54 -1.54
CA LYS A 207 -15.72 -9.08 -2.59
C LYS A 207 -16.02 -7.66 -3.08
N ALA A 208 -17.28 -7.22 -2.95
CA ALA A 208 -17.75 -5.89 -3.34
C ALA A 208 -17.71 -4.87 -2.18
N ARG A 209 -17.20 -5.25 -1.01
CA ARG A 209 -17.09 -4.37 0.17
C ARG A 209 -16.34 -3.07 -0.19
N GLN A 210 -16.86 -1.95 0.32
CA GLN A 210 -16.27 -0.63 0.21
C GLN A 210 -16.34 0.06 1.57
N GLY A 211 -15.24 0.74 1.94
CA GLY A 211 -15.16 1.48 3.19
C GLY A 211 -15.10 0.61 4.45
N GLY A 212 -15.13 1.28 5.58
CA GLY A 212 -14.91 0.69 6.91
C GLY A 212 -16.17 0.54 7.77
N ASN A 213 -17.37 0.56 7.17
CA ASN A 213 -18.61 0.44 7.94
C ASN A 213 -18.61 -0.80 8.82
N GLY A 214 -18.88 -0.63 10.10
CA GLY A 214 -18.86 -1.69 11.12
C GLY A 214 -17.46 -2.04 11.67
N LEU A 215 -16.41 -1.35 11.24
CA LEU A 215 -15.05 -1.51 11.79
C LEU A 215 -14.75 -0.44 12.84
N ALA A 216 -14.17 -0.83 13.97
CA ALA A 216 -13.72 0.10 15.01
C ALA A 216 -12.68 1.09 14.47
N SER A 217 -11.72 0.61 13.67
CA SER A 217 -10.67 1.41 13.03
C SER A 217 -11.18 2.48 12.04
N ALA A 218 -12.45 2.40 11.63
CA ALA A 218 -13.03 3.42 10.74
C ALA A 218 -13.17 4.79 11.41
N GLY A 219 -13.23 4.83 12.75
CA GLY A 219 -13.25 6.08 13.52
C GLY A 219 -11.96 6.89 13.41
N ASP A 220 -10.84 6.24 13.13
CA ASP A 220 -9.50 6.84 13.14
C ASP A 220 -9.26 7.72 11.90
N VAL A 221 -9.87 7.40 10.76
CA VAL A 221 -9.68 8.15 9.51
C VAL A 221 -10.40 9.47 9.44
N LYS A 222 -11.46 9.65 10.25
CA LYS A 222 -12.21 10.90 10.25
C LYS A 222 -11.44 11.99 10.97
N ILE A 223 -10.93 12.97 10.23
CA ILE A 223 -10.29 14.14 10.82
C ILE A 223 -11.34 14.90 11.62
N LYS A 224 -11.08 15.08 12.92
CA LYS A 224 -11.84 15.95 13.79
C LYS A 224 -10.95 17.12 14.19
N PHE A 225 -11.46 18.32 14.07
CA PHE A 225 -10.76 19.53 14.51
C PHE A 225 -11.74 20.58 14.98
N THR A 226 -11.24 21.52 15.77
CA THR A 226 -11.90 22.76 16.16
C THR A 226 -11.00 23.94 15.77
N ASN A 227 -11.60 25.08 15.42
CA ASN A 227 -10.83 26.30 15.21
C ASN A 227 -10.37 26.85 16.58
N CYS A 228 -9.13 27.30 16.66
CA CYS A 228 -8.65 27.98 17.83
C CYS A 228 -9.19 29.41 17.82
N THR A 229 -9.91 29.80 18.87
CA THR A 229 -10.47 31.17 19.00
C THR A 229 -9.45 32.19 19.47
N ALA A 230 -8.34 31.72 20.07
CA ALA A 230 -7.31 32.59 20.64
C ALA A 230 -6.19 32.95 19.64
N GLU A 231 -6.07 32.22 18.54
CA GLU A 231 -5.00 32.42 17.56
C GLU A 231 -5.53 32.26 16.13
N ASP A 232 -5.26 33.27 15.31
CA ASP A 232 -5.62 33.22 13.88
C ASP A 232 -4.86 32.10 13.15
N HIS A 233 -5.54 31.49 12.17
CA HIS A 233 -4.99 30.41 11.35
C HIS A 233 -4.54 29.18 12.14
N ALA A 234 -5.06 28.97 13.36
CA ALA A 234 -4.78 27.82 14.20
C ALA A 234 -5.98 26.88 14.29
N LYS A 235 -5.71 25.58 14.18
CA LYS A 235 -6.69 24.51 14.37
C LYS A 235 -6.17 23.49 15.37
N ILE A 236 -7.08 22.96 16.18
CA ILE A 236 -6.81 21.91 17.16
C ILE A 236 -7.34 20.61 16.59
N TYR A 237 -6.45 19.69 16.27
CA TYR A 237 -6.78 18.40 15.68
C TYR A 237 -6.79 17.29 16.72
N ARG A 238 -7.81 16.43 16.67
CA ARG A 238 -7.83 15.20 17.44
C ARG A 238 -6.79 14.22 16.94
N LEU A 239 -6.05 13.62 17.86
CA LEU A 239 -5.15 12.50 17.62
C LEU A 239 -5.75 11.20 18.22
N VAL A 240 -5.36 10.06 17.68
CA VAL A 240 -5.73 8.72 18.21
C VAL A 240 -4.67 8.17 19.17
N ARG A 241 -3.53 8.82 19.26
CA ARG A 241 -2.41 8.50 20.14
C ARG A 241 -1.65 9.79 20.51
N PRO A 242 -0.79 9.75 21.55
CA PRO A 242 -0.07 10.95 21.99
C PRO A 242 0.73 11.62 20.87
N PHE A 243 0.95 12.93 21.04
CA PHE A 243 1.90 13.70 20.24
C PHE A 243 3.31 13.13 20.45
N ASP A 244 4.00 12.77 19.37
CA ASP A 244 5.31 12.15 19.39
C ASP A 244 6.19 12.58 18.20
N GLU A 245 7.41 12.05 18.15
CA GLU A 245 8.37 12.33 17.09
C GLU A 245 7.89 11.79 15.72
N GLU A 246 7.08 10.74 15.69
CA GLU A 246 6.50 10.23 14.43
C GLU A 246 5.56 11.27 13.82
N LEU A 247 4.74 11.92 14.64
CA LEU A 247 3.86 12.99 14.16
C LEU A 247 4.68 14.16 13.58
N THR A 248 5.67 14.66 14.31
CA THR A 248 6.49 15.78 13.84
C THR A 248 7.30 15.42 12.60
N GLY A 249 7.82 14.19 12.53
CA GLY A 249 8.52 13.64 11.38
C GLY A 249 7.66 13.60 10.09
N LEU A 250 6.34 13.46 10.22
CA LEU A 250 5.44 13.54 9.06
C LEU A 250 5.44 14.92 8.41
N PHE A 251 5.93 15.97 9.06
CA PHE A 251 6.00 17.32 8.52
C PHE A 251 7.32 17.65 7.78
N VAL A 252 8.28 16.74 7.76
CA VAL A 252 9.53 16.88 6.97
C VAL A 252 9.26 17.24 5.49
N PRO A 253 8.23 16.75 4.79
CA PRO A 253 7.95 17.15 3.41
C PRO A 253 7.62 18.64 3.21
N PHE A 254 7.32 19.37 4.26
CA PHE A 254 7.12 20.83 4.21
C PHE A 254 8.44 21.60 4.31
N GLY A 255 9.41 21.03 5.07
CA GLY A 255 10.72 21.66 5.26
C GLY A 255 11.40 21.14 6.53
N ARG A 256 12.26 21.99 7.12
CA ARG A 256 13.02 21.62 8.31
C ARG A 256 12.12 21.64 9.56
N VAL A 257 12.05 20.51 10.24
CA VAL A 257 11.41 20.38 11.55
C VAL A 257 12.42 20.83 12.61
N ALA A 258 12.08 21.87 13.37
CA ALA A 258 12.99 22.59 14.27
C ALA A 258 12.37 22.71 15.68
N PRO A 259 12.43 21.68 16.52
CA PRO A 259 11.93 21.74 17.89
C PRO A 259 12.71 22.74 18.76
N GLU A 260 13.96 23.02 18.41
CA GLU A 260 14.82 23.99 19.11
C GLU A 260 14.34 25.43 18.99
N LEU A 261 13.53 25.76 17.99
CA LEU A 261 12.96 27.09 17.77
C LEU A 261 11.60 27.29 18.45
N GLY A 262 10.99 26.23 18.92
CA GLY A 262 9.70 26.26 19.59
C GLY A 262 9.81 26.63 21.08
N LYS A 263 8.69 26.98 21.70
CA LYS A 263 8.58 27.24 23.14
C LYS A 263 8.73 25.92 23.90
N LYS A 264 9.85 25.73 24.59
CA LYS A 264 10.18 24.51 25.33
C LYS A 264 9.11 24.08 26.34
N LEU A 265 8.56 25.04 27.08
CA LEU A 265 7.50 24.78 28.08
C LEU A 265 6.21 24.22 27.48
N LEU A 266 5.97 24.46 26.20
CA LEU A 266 4.78 24.03 25.49
C LEU A 266 5.06 22.83 24.56
N HIS A 267 6.27 22.31 24.57
CA HIS A 267 6.74 21.28 23.62
C HIS A 267 6.41 21.63 22.16
N GLU A 268 6.51 22.93 21.84
CA GLU A 268 6.21 23.45 20.51
C GLU A 268 7.32 23.07 19.53
N VAL A 269 6.92 22.69 18.32
CA VAL A 269 7.82 22.37 17.22
C VAL A 269 7.50 23.30 16.06
N ILE A 270 8.51 23.99 15.56
CA ILE A 270 8.40 24.87 14.40
C ILE A 270 8.82 24.10 13.13
N VAL A 271 8.10 24.33 12.04
CA VAL A 271 8.50 23.84 10.72
C VAL A 271 8.82 25.03 9.82
N LEU A 272 10.03 25.03 9.31
CA LEU A 272 10.53 26.04 8.38
C LEU A 272 10.33 25.60 6.95
N ASP A 273 9.93 26.51 6.07
CA ASP A 273 9.84 26.24 4.63
C ASP A 273 11.20 25.83 4.07
N HIS A 274 11.21 24.80 3.21
CA HIS A 274 12.44 24.21 2.68
C HIS A 274 13.22 25.12 1.74
N LYS A 275 12.61 26.18 1.19
CA LYS A 275 13.26 27.12 0.27
C LYS A 275 13.68 28.40 0.97
N THR A 276 12.76 28.98 1.74
CA THR A 276 12.94 30.29 2.35
C THR A 276 13.50 30.23 3.76
N ASN A 277 13.45 29.07 4.40
CA ASN A 277 13.81 28.85 5.80
C ASN A 277 13.00 29.74 6.79
N ILE A 278 11.82 30.21 6.36
CA ILE A 278 10.90 31.01 7.18
C ILE A 278 9.94 30.05 7.89
N PRO A 279 9.55 30.30 9.17
CA PRO A 279 8.56 29.51 9.88
C PRO A 279 7.20 29.50 9.16
N ILE A 280 6.69 28.32 8.83
CA ILE A 280 5.38 28.16 8.16
C ILE A 280 4.36 27.41 9.01
N LEU A 281 4.81 26.57 9.94
CA LEU A 281 3.94 25.82 10.85
C LEU A 281 4.50 25.87 12.28
N SER A 282 3.59 25.93 13.24
CA SER A 282 3.82 25.62 14.65
C SER A 282 2.93 24.45 15.03
N LEU A 283 3.51 23.42 15.64
CA LEU A 283 2.81 22.25 16.18
C LEU A 283 3.01 22.23 17.70
N GLN A 284 1.95 22.14 18.45
CA GLN A 284 1.97 22.14 19.90
C GLN A 284 1.04 21.05 20.44
N PRO A 285 1.49 20.14 21.34
CA PRO A 285 0.57 19.30 22.10
C PRO A 285 -0.48 20.17 22.78
N PHE A 286 -1.73 19.75 22.75
CA PHE A 286 -2.82 20.58 23.27
C PHE A 286 -3.85 19.74 24.02
N ASN A 287 -4.42 20.28 25.06
CA ASN A 287 -5.55 19.68 25.76
C ASN A 287 -6.84 20.30 25.23
N GLN A 288 -7.74 19.49 24.75
CA GLN A 288 -9.02 19.89 24.20
C GLN A 288 -10.12 19.00 24.80
N ASP A 289 -11.14 19.62 25.37
CA ASP A 289 -12.29 18.89 25.89
C ASP A 289 -12.90 17.96 24.82
N GLY A 290 -13.14 16.71 25.20
CA GLY A 290 -13.66 15.68 24.31
C GLY A 290 -12.62 15.01 23.38
N TYR A 291 -11.34 15.39 23.49
CA TYR A 291 -10.23 14.72 22.79
C TYR A 291 -9.27 14.14 23.82
N GLU A 292 -8.99 12.85 23.72
CA GLU A 292 -8.00 12.18 24.57
C GLU A 292 -6.59 12.72 24.28
N TYR A 293 -6.28 12.88 22.98
CA TYR A 293 -5.03 13.50 22.52
C TYR A 293 -5.35 14.53 21.45
N ALA A 294 -4.63 15.63 21.46
CA ALA A 294 -4.79 16.69 20.48
C ALA A 294 -3.47 17.39 20.15
N VAL A 295 -3.42 18.01 18.98
CA VAL A 295 -2.34 18.91 18.56
C VAL A 295 -2.93 20.20 18.03
N LYS A 296 -2.46 21.33 18.52
CA LYS A 296 -2.73 22.64 17.94
C LYS A 296 -1.71 22.87 16.81
N VAL A 297 -2.20 23.15 15.61
CA VAL A 297 -1.36 23.48 14.45
C VAL A 297 -1.75 24.85 13.94
N ARG A 298 -0.79 25.76 13.91
CA ARG A 298 -0.92 27.11 13.38
C ARG A 298 -0.13 27.25 12.09
N THR A 299 -0.74 27.84 11.07
CA THR A 299 -0.06 28.22 9.82
C THR A 299 0.39 29.66 9.89
N MET A 300 1.60 29.95 9.38
CA MET A 300 2.26 31.27 9.49
C MET A 300 2.97 31.60 8.18
N ASN A 301 3.12 32.89 7.89
CA ASN A 301 3.97 33.41 6.82
C ASN A 301 3.76 32.75 5.45
N VAL A 302 2.53 32.42 5.11
CA VAL A 302 2.14 31.81 3.84
C VAL A 302 1.04 32.62 3.18
N ALA A 303 1.01 32.65 1.85
CA ALA A 303 -0.03 33.34 1.10
C ALA A 303 -1.37 32.61 1.14
N ASP A 304 -1.36 31.27 1.19
CA ASP A 304 -2.55 30.42 1.20
C ASP A 304 -2.54 29.52 2.44
N HIS A 305 -3.17 29.99 3.50
CA HIS A 305 -3.33 29.27 4.75
C HIS A 305 -4.24 28.05 4.59
N ASP A 306 -5.26 28.11 3.75
CA ASP A 306 -6.24 27.03 3.57
C ASP A 306 -5.62 25.83 2.85
N ASP A 307 -4.80 26.07 1.81
CA ASP A 307 -4.06 25.00 1.14
C ASP A 307 -3.08 24.32 2.09
N LEU A 308 -2.32 25.10 2.88
CA LEU A 308 -1.39 24.55 3.84
C LEU A 308 -2.14 23.77 4.94
N GLN A 309 -3.25 24.27 5.47
CA GLN A 309 -4.07 23.57 6.45
C GLN A 309 -4.68 22.28 5.89
N ARG A 310 -5.06 22.26 4.62
CA ARG A 310 -5.52 21.05 3.94
C ARG A 310 -4.42 19.98 3.93
N MET A 311 -3.19 20.36 3.59
CA MET A 311 -2.04 19.44 3.61
C MET A 311 -1.67 19.00 5.03
N VAL A 312 -1.76 19.89 6.03
CA VAL A 312 -1.66 19.51 7.45
C VAL A 312 -2.67 18.41 7.78
N GLY A 313 -3.94 18.61 7.39
CA GLY A 313 -4.98 17.59 7.56
C GLY A 313 -4.61 16.23 6.96
N TYR A 314 -3.89 16.19 5.83
CA TYR A 314 -3.42 14.94 5.25
C TYR A 314 -2.39 14.22 6.14
N GLN A 315 -1.49 14.95 6.79
CA GLN A 315 -0.52 14.36 7.72
C GLN A 315 -1.15 13.92 9.04
N ILE A 316 -2.08 14.68 9.58
CA ILE A 316 -2.87 14.28 10.76
C ILE A 316 -3.66 12.99 10.45
N ARG A 317 -4.33 12.92 9.29
CA ARG A 317 -5.02 11.71 8.86
C ARG A 317 -4.07 10.53 8.73
N LYS A 318 -2.89 10.76 8.16
CA LYS A 318 -1.87 9.71 8.05
C LYS A 318 -1.44 9.21 9.43
N PHE A 319 -1.19 10.09 10.38
CA PHE A 319 -0.84 9.73 11.74
C PHE A 319 -1.92 8.87 12.40
N ASN A 320 -3.18 9.29 12.27
CA ASN A 320 -4.32 8.60 12.88
C ASN A 320 -4.66 7.26 12.20
N ALA A 321 -4.57 7.19 10.88
CA ALA A 321 -5.10 6.07 10.09
C ALA A 321 -4.03 5.13 9.54
N CYS A 322 -2.74 5.38 9.77
CA CYS A 322 -1.67 4.58 9.18
C CYS A 322 -1.73 3.13 9.66
N ARG A 323 -1.79 2.20 8.71
CA ARG A 323 -1.74 0.76 8.93
C ARG A 323 -0.52 0.14 8.23
N LYS A 324 0.54 0.93 8.08
CA LYS A 324 1.85 0.48 7.55
C LYS A 324 1.74 -0.27 6.23
N CYS A 325 0.88 0.24 5.32
CA CYS A 325 0.59 -0.40 4.04
C CYS A 325 1.69 -0.26 2.99
N LEU A 326 2.84 0.33 3.33
CA LEU A 326 4.03 0.53 2.51
C LEU A 326 3.82 1.40 1.25
N LYS A 327 2.62 1.97 1.06
CA LYS A 327 2.34 2.73 -0.16
C LYS A 327 3.14 4.03 -0.24
N CYS A 328 3.29 4.76 0.86
CA CYS A 328 4.07 5.99 0.90
C CYS A 328 5.55 5.72 0.59
N GLU A 329 6.11 4.64 1.16
CA GLU A 329 7.48 4.19 0.90
C GLU A 329 7.66 3.87 -0.59
N SER A 330 6.73 3.13 -1.20
CA SER A 330 6.80 2.78 -2.62
C SER A 330 6.63 3.97 -3.57
N LEU A 331 6.08 5.10 -3.12
CA LEU A 331 5.93 6.33 -3.89
C LEU A 331 7.11 7.30 -3.72
N CYS A 332 7.96 7.08 -2.72
CA CYS A 332 9.08 7.98 -2.43
C CYS A 332 10.25 7.71 -3.35
N ARG A 333 10.38 8.52 -4.42
CA ARG A 333 11.50 8.41 -5.38
C ARG A 333 12.87 8.62 -4.73
N ALA A 334 12.94 9.52 -3.75
CA ALA A 334 14.17 9.80 -3.02
C ALA A 334 14.54 8.69 -2.02
N GLY A 335 13.64 7.72 -1.78
CA GLY A 335 13.84 6.68 -0.76
C GLY A 335 14.00 7.22 0.65
N ALA A 336 13.37 8.37 0.92
CA ALA A 336 13.43 9.03 2.23
C ALA A 336 12.48 8.42 3.25
N ILE A 337 11.51 7.59 2.84
CA ILE A 337 10.49 7.04 3.71
C ILE A 337 10.82 5.60 4.06
N THR A 338 10.78 5.28 5.36
CA THR A 338 10.88 3.93 5.90
C THR A 338 9.67 3.66 6.78
N ILE A 339 8.99 2.55 6.54
CA ILE A 339 7.81 2.12 7.31
C ILE A 339 8.06 0.72 7.85
N ASN A 340 8.06 0.56 9.16
CA ASN A 340 8.26 -0.72 9.84
C ASN A 340 7.32 -0.86 11.05
N ASN A 341 7.48 -1.90 11.86
CA ASN A 341 6.64 -2.13 13.03
C ASN A 341 6.80 -1.06 14.11
N TYR A 342 7.93 -0.35 14.14
CA TYR A 342 8.19 0.71 15.11
C TYR A 342 7.57 2.05 14.71
N GLY A 343 7.36 2.31 13.40
CA GLY A 343 6.75 3.58 12.99
C GLY A 343 6.89 3.91 11.51
N TYR A 344 6.56 5.16 11.23
CA TYR A 344 6.69 5.81 9.93
C TYR A 344 7.75 6.91 10.03
N TYR A 345 8.83 6.77 9.32
CA TYR A 345 9.97 7.68 9.38
C TYR A 345 10.24 8.33 8.04
N ILE A 346 10.57 9.62 8.07
CA ILE A 346 11.03 10.37 6.89
C ILE A 346 12.42 10.90 7.19
N ASP A 347 13.41 10.44 6.45
CA ASP A 347 14.78 10.91 6.53
C ASP A 347 14.87 12.35 5.94
N PRO A 348 15.14 13.38 6.76
CA PRO A 348 15.17 14.76 6.31
C PRO A 348 16.32 15.06 5.33
N GLN A 349 17.40 14.30 5.38
CA GLN A 349 18.55 14.47 4.48
C GLN A 349 18.27 13.92 3.08
N LYS A 350 17.39 12.91 2.96
CA LYS A 350 16.99 12.32 1.68
C LYS A 350 15.72 12.94 1.12
N CYS A 351 14.93 13.61 1.94
CA CYS A 351 13.65 14.18 1.51
C CYS A 351 13.86 15.36 0.56
N VAL A 352 13.34 15.25 -0.66
CA VAL A 352 13.39 16.31 -1.68
C VAL A 352 12.15 17.20 -1.67
N HIS A 353 11.33 17.15 -0.65
CA HIS A 353 10.13 17.96 -0.40
C HIS A 353 9.10 17.95 -1.55
N CYS A 354 9.06 16.89 -2.38
CA CYS A 354 8.16 16.76 -3.53
C CYS A 354 6.68 16.55 -3.16
N LYS A 355 6.38 16.30 -1.88
CA LYS A 355 5.03 16.06 -1.33
C LYS A 355 4.26 14.88 -1.94
N ALA A 356 4.89 14.03 -2.77
CA ALA A 356 4.25 12.86 -3.38
C ALA A 356 3.67 11.88 -2.35
N CYS A 357 4.26 11.79 -1.16
CA CYS A 357 3.75 10.99 -0.05
C CYS A 357 2.41 11.51 0.55
N MET A 358 1.96 12.69 0.15
CA MET A 358 0.68 13.29 0.59
C MET A 358 -0.31 13.44 -0.56
N THR A 359 0.17 13.84 -1.75
CA THR A 359 -0.67 14.34 -2.83
C THR A 359 -0.75 13.42 -4.04
N ALA A 360 -0.04 12.27 -4.03
CA ALA A 360 -0.11 11.34 -5.14
C ALA A 360 -1.52 10.80 -5.35
N LYS A 361 -1.92 10.62 -6.61
CA LYS A 361 -3.24 10.13 -7.07
C LYS A 361 -3.77 8.90 -6.31
N TYR A 362 -2.88 8.07 -5.79
CA TYR A 362 -3.23 6.83 -5.07
C TYR A 362 -3.38 7.02 -3.56
N LEU A 363 -3.08 8.22 -3.04
CA LEU A 363 -3.17 8.55 -1.62
C LEU A 363 -4.36 9.47 -1.39
N ASP A 364 -5.56 8.99 -1.60
CA ASP A 364 -6.79 9.75 -1.40
C ASP A 364 -6.79 10.43 -0.02
N GLY A 365 -6.76 11.79 0.00
CA GLY A 365 -6.66 12.58 1.22
C GLY A 365 -5.38 12.37 2.04
N GLY A 366 -4.24 12.03 1.41
CA GLY A 366 -2.95 11.85 2.06
C GLY A 366 -2.67 10.42 2.56
N CYS A 367 -3.65 9.53 2.58
CA CYS A 367 -3.48 8.16 3.07
C CYS A 367 -4.37 7.16 2.30
N MET A 368 -3.78 6.04 1.85
CA MET A 368 -4.54 4.99 1.20
C MET A 368 -5.58 4.36 2.13
N MET A 369 -5.31 4.31 3.44
CA MET A 369 -6.24 3.77 4.44
C MET A 369 -7.49 4.63 4.61
N ASP A 370 -7.41 5.95 4.37
CA ASP A 370 -8.60 6.81 4.35
C ASP A 370 -9.68 6.25 3.42
N LYS A 371 -9.28 5.87 2.21
CA LYS A 371 -10.20 5.27 1.23
C LYS A 371 -10.81 3.94 1.70
N TYR A 372 -10.03 3.13 2.42
CA TYR A 372 -10.46 1.78 2.82
C TYR A 372 -11.26 1.76 4.12
N LEU A 373 -11.04 2.72 4.98
CA LEU A 373 -11.69 2.82 6.29
C LEU A 373 -12.81 3.88 6.34
N ARG A 374 -12.89 4.77 5.34
CA ARG A 374 -13.95 5.77 5.29
C ARG A 374 -15.33 5.11 5.37
N THR A 375 -16.17 5.59 6.25
CA THR A 375 -17.59 5.22 6.34
C THR A 375 -18.42 6.07 5.37
N LYS A 376 -19.51 5.50 4.86
CA LYS A 376 -20.50 6.25 4.09
C LYS A 376 -21.47 6.97 5.00
#